data_1f937d8b14dd6b7f3e6c21a921b546bd
#
_entry.id   1f937d8b14dd6b7f3e6c21a921b546bd
#
_cell.length_a   1.000
_cell.length_b   1.000
_cell.length_c   1.000
_cell.angle_alpha   90.00
_cell.angle_beta   90.00
_cell.angle_gamma   90.00
#
_symmetry.space_group_name_H-M   'P 1'
#
loop_
_entity.id
_entity.type
_entity.pdbx_description
1 polymer ?
#
loop_
_entity_poly.entity_id
_entity_poly.type
_entity_poly.pdbx_seq_one_letter_code
_entity_poly.pdbx_strand_id
1 'polypeptide(L)'
;MWIKGYGGNGSHVSTEGIHGDTSEGRTRLCLDGRLAILNSYRFLRTQKGLESLEISDLLPECGVRETVRIIGEKTITSEDYLSGKRYGDDVCYAFYPIDLHSLKNGGLQKTYLQEGIVPTIPRGALLPKGSHNLIVAGRCISAEQAANSAVRVEASCMATGQVAGALAAITARTGTEPSKIPMEDLRAVLERNGAIVP
;
A
#
# COMPACT_ATOMS: atom_id res chain seq x y z
N MET A 1 -5.97 -18.45 24.08
CA MET A 1 -5.12 -18.69 22.88
C MET A 1 -5.52 -17.65 21.83
N TRP A 2 -4.57 -16.86 21.34
CA TRP A 2 -4.81 -15.85 20.30
C TRP A 2 -4.51 -16.45 18.93
N ILE A 3 -5.51 -16.50 18.04
CA ILE A 3 -5.30 -16.90 16.64
C ILE A 3 -5.24 -15.62 15.81
N LYS A 4 -4.03 -15.07 15.67
CA LYS A 4 -3.80 -13.84 14.93
C LYS A 4 -3.80 -14.13 13.42
N GLY A 5 -4.55 -13.33 12.65
CA GLY A 5 -4.52 -13.36 11.19
C GLY A 5 -5.35 -14.47 10.54
N TYR A 6 -6.13 -15.23 11.27
CA TYR A 6 -7.06 -16.15 10.68
C TYR A 6 -8.16 -15.40 9.94
N GLY A 7 -8.26 -15.59 8.64
CA GLY A 7 -9.13 -14.78 7.77
C GLY A 7 -8.58 -13.38 7.45
N GLY A 8 -7.45 -12.98 8.02
CA GLY A 8 -6.94 -11.60 7.98
C GLY A 8 -6.44 -11.13 6.62
N ASN A 9 -6.10 -12.00 5.69
CA ASN A 9 -5.58 -11.62 4.38
C ASN A 9 -6.47 -12.06 3.21
N GLY A 10 -7.75 -12.28 3.45
CA GLY A 10 -8.70 -12.59 2.38
C GLY A 10 -8.46 -13.90 1.63
N SER A 11 -7.52 -14.71 2.10
CA SER A 11 -7.15 -15.98 1.46
C SER A 11 -8.27 -17.03 1.48
N HIS A 12 -9.35 -16.78 2.21
CA HIS A 12 -10.47 -17.70 2.38
C HIS A 12 -11.77 -17.21 1.71
N VAL A 13 -11.75 -16.08 1.04
CA VAL A 13 -12.90 -15.52 0.34
C VAL A 13 -12.49 -15.30 -1.11
N SER A 14 -13.24 -15.91 -2.05
CA SER A 14 -13.07 -15.62 -3.47
C SER A 14 -13.46 -14.17 -3.73
N THR A 15 -12.56 -13.42 -4.37
CA THR A 15 -12.81 -12.05 -4.80
C THR A 15 -12.98 -11.95 -6.31
N GLU A 16 -13.08 -13.07 -7.00
CA GLU A 16 -13.26 -13.12 -8.44
C GLU A 16 -14.57 -12.42 -8.84
N GLY A 17 -14.48 -11.44 -9.75
CA GLY A 17 -15.62 -10.65 -10.17
C GLY A 17 -16.15 -9.64 -9.16
N ILE A 18 -15.50 -9.46 -8.01
CA ILE A 18 -15.89 -8.49 -7.00
C ILE A 18 -14.98 -7.27 -7.08
N HIS A 19 -15.57 -6.11 -7.34
CA HIS A 19 -14.88 -4.82 -7.44
C HIS A 19 -14.90 -4.09 -6.09
N GLY A 20 -13.77 -4.08 -5.37
CA GLY A 20 -13.64 -3.44 -4.07
C GLY A 20 -13.64 -1.90 -4.10
N ASP A 21 -13.71 -1.29 -5.28
CA ASP A 21 -13.85 0.14 -5.53
C ASP A 21 -15.32 0.59 -5.68
N THR A 22 -16.26 -0.37 -5.69
CA THR A 22 -17.71 -0.09 -5.73
C THR A 22 -18.37 -0.37 -4.38
N SER A 23 -19.49 0.29 -4.09
CA SER A 23 -20.27 0.08 -2.86
C SER A 23 -20.80 -1.33 -2.77
N GLU A 24 -21.33 -1.87 -3.88
CA GLU A 24 -21.82 -3.24 -3.99
C GLU A 24 -20.74 -4.25 -3.72
N GLY A 25 -19.58 -4.07 -4.37
CA GLY A 25 -18.42 -4.95 -4.17
C GLY A 25 -17.91 -4.94 -2.74
N ARG A 26 -17.81 -3.78 -2.10
CA ARG A 26 -17.44 -3.67 -0.68
C ARG A 26 -18.45 -4.34 0.24
N THR A 27 -19.73 -4.12 0.00
CA THR A 27 -20.81 -4.77 0.76
C THR A 27 -20.71 -6.29 0.63
N ARG A 28 -20.51 -6.80 -0.59
CA ARG A 28 -20.34 -8.22 -0.84
C ARG A 28 -19.13 -8.79 -0.11
N LEU A 29 -17.96 -8.13 -0.20
CA LEU A 29 -16.75 -8.53 0.49
C LEU A 29 -16.93 -8.57 2.02
N CYS A 30 -17.64 -7.60 2.59
CA CYS A 30 -17.94 -7.58 4.03
C CYS A 30 -18.84 -8.75 4.44
N LEU A 31 -19.88 -9.05 3.66
CA LEU A 31 -20.80 -10.18 3.94
C LEU A 31 -20.08 -11.53 3.82
N ASP A 32 -19.36 -11.73 2.71
CA ASP A 32 -18.64 -12.98 2.46
C ASP A 32 -17.51 -13.20 3.48
N GLY A 33 -16.80 -12.12 3.85
CA GLY A 33 -15.78 -12.17 4.89
C GLY A 33 -16.32 -12.53 6.27
N ARG A 34 -17.45 -11.96 6.68
CA ARG A 34 -18.13 -12.32 7.93
C ARG A 34 -18.60 -13.75 7.94
N LEU A 35 -19.18 -14.22 6.83
CA LEU A 35 -19.60 -15.60 6.69
C LEU A 35 -18.41 -16.57 6.79
N ALA A 36 -17.29 -16.24 6.12
CA ALA A 36 -16.07 -17.04 6.20
C ALA A 36 -15.54 -17.14 7.65
N ILE A 37 -15.50 -16.01 8.37
CA ILE A 37 -15.08 -15.99 9.78
C ILE A 37 -16.03 -16.84 10.64
N LEU A 38 -17.33 -16.70 10.45
CA LEU A 38 -18.31 -17.48 11.21
C LEU A 38 -18.17 -18.98 10.96
N ASN A 39 -17.97 -19.40 9.71
CA ASN A 39 -17.75 -20.79 9.36
C ASN A 39 -16.45 -21.33 9.99
N SER A 40 -15.38 -20.53 9.91
CA SER A 40 -14.10 -20.86 10.55
C SER A 40 -14.22 -20.97 12.07
N TYR A 41 -14.93 -20.05 12.70
CA TYR A 41 -15.21 -20.09 14.14
C TYR A 41 -15.97 -21.37 14.53
N ARG A 42 -17.03 -21.70 13.80
CA ARG A 42 -17.81 -22.93 14.05
C ARG A 42 -16.94 -24.17 13.91
N PHE A 43 -16.12 -24.24 12.86
CA PHE A 43 -15.19 -25.36 12.67
C PHE A 43 -14.16 -25.43 13.80
N LEU A 44 -13.54 -24.33 14.19
CA LEU A 44 -12.54 -24.31 15.25
C LEU A 44 -13.10 -24.79 16.60
N ARG A 45 -14.34 -24.46 16.92
CA ARG A 45 -14.99 -24.91 18.15
C ARG A 45 -15.26 -26.43 18.21
N THR A 46 -15.18 -27.12 17.07
CA THR A 46 -15.24 -28.58 17.05
C THR A 46 -13.89 -29.23 17.34
N GLN A 47 -12.81 -28.46 17.42
CA GLN A 47 -11.46 -28.98 17.62
C GLN A 47 -11.17 -29.10 19.12
N LYS A 48 -10.52 -30.23 19.50
CA LYS A 48 -10.16 -30.49 20.89
C LYS A 48 -9.30 -29.33 21.49
N GLY A 49 -9.77 -28.81 22.61
CA GLY A 49 -9.12 -27.71 23.34
C GLY A 49 -9.51 -26.32 22.86
N LEU A 50 -10.41 -26.22 21.85
CA LEU A 50 -10.93 -24.95 21.34
C LEU A 50 -12.44 -24.78 21.54
N GLU A 51 -13.05 -25.64 22.35
CA GLU A 51 -14.51 -25.67 22.58
C GLU A 51 -15.03 -24.37 23.20
N SER A 52 -14.19 -23.69 23.99
CA SER A 52 -14.53 -22.42 24.65
C SER A 52 -14.04 -21.18 23.86
N LEU A 53 -13.65 -21.37 22.59
CA LEU A 53 -13.24 -20.24 21.74
C LEU A 53 -14.37 -19.23 21.59
N GLU A 54 -14.06 -17.96 21.75
CA GLU A 54 -14.97 -16.83 21.55
C GLU A 54 -14.39 -15.84 20.54
N ILE A 55 -15.27 -15.17 19.79
CA ILE A 55 -14.88 -14.05 18.93
C ILE A 55 -14.82 -12.81 19.81
N SER A 56 -13.63 -12.26 20.01
CA SER A 56 -13.45 -11.05 20.82
C SER A 56 -13.79 -9.77 20.06
N ASP A 57 -13.50 -9.74 18.76
CA ASP A 57 -13.75 -8.58 17.90
C ASP A 57 -13.78 -8.98 16.43
N LEU A 58 -14.53 -8.22 15.65
CA LEU A 58 -14.58 -8.28 14.18
C LEU A 58 -14.41 -6.88 13.62
N LEU A 59 -13.51 -6.72 12.66
CA LEU A 59 -13.42 -5.46 11.93
C LEU A 59 -14.75 -5.13 11.27
N PRO A 60 -15.20 -3.86 11.35
CA PRO A 60 -16.49 -3.43 10.78
C PRO A 60 -16.51 -3.56 9.26
N GLU A 61 -15.35 -3.40 8.61
CA GLU A 61 -15.19 -3.46 7.16
C GLU A 61 -14.16 -4.49 6.73
N CYS A 62 -14.30 -5.00 5.52
CA CYS A 62 -13.29 -5.85 4.90
C CYS A 62 -12.02 -5.06 4.59
N GLY A 63 -10.87 -5.70 4.72
CA GLY A 63 -9.55 -5.10 4.50
C GLY A 63 -9.21 -4.92 3.02
N VAL A 64 -9.90 -4.03 2.31
CA VAL A 64 -9.56 -3.65 0.94
C VAL A 64 -8.34 -2.73 0.96
N ARG A 65 -7.22 -3.19 0.43
CA ARG A 65 -5.93 -2.47 0.48
C ARG A 65 -5.33 -2.13 -0.88
N GLU A 66 -5.98 -2.53 -1.97
CA GLU A 66 -5.57 -2.23 -3.32
C GLU A 66 -6.80 -2.26 -4.24
N THR A 67 -7.11 -1.11 -4.85
CA THR A 67 -8.19 -0.96 -5.83
C THR A 67 -7.70 -0.14 -7.02
N VAL A 68 -7.53 1.17 -6.83
CA VAL A 68 -7.11 2.12 -7.86
C VAL A 68 -5.78 2.76 -7.52
N ARG A 69 -5.04 3.11 -8.54
CA ARG A 69 -3.79 3.88 -8.47
C ARG A 69 -3.87 5.01 -9.48
N ILE A 70 -3.19 6.12 -9.19
CA ILE A 70 -3.06 7.18 -10.18
C ILE A 70 -2.14 6.76 -11.32
N ILE A 71 -2.28 7.42 -12.46
CA ILE A 71 -1.26 7.48 -13.50
C ILE A 71 -0.42 8.71 -13.18
N GLY A 72 0.77 8.51 -12.62
CA GLY A 72 1.67 9.59 -12.23
C GLY A 72 2.54 10.07 -13.38
N GLU A 73 3.28 11.16 -13.14
CA GLU A 73 4.34 11.62 -14.06
C GLU A 73 5.43 10.56 -14.23
N LYS A 74 5.65 9.75 -13.19
CA LYS A 74 6.48 8.54 -13.20
C LYS A 74 5.70 7.37 -12.62
N THR A 75 5.99 6.18 -13.09
CA THR A 75 5.42 4.92 -12.59
C THR A 75 6.54 4.03 -12.10
N ILE A 76 6.43 3.51 -10.88
CA ILE A 76 7.38 2.54 -10.33
C ILE A 76 7.07 1.19 -10.97
N THR A 77 7.98 0.68 -11.79
CA THR A 77 7.86 -0.67 -12.36
C THR A 77 8.43 -1.70 -11.39
N SER A 78 8.07 -2.96 -11.59
CA SER A 78 8.61 -4.06 -10.81
C SER A 78 10.12 -4.23 -11.03
N GLU A 79 10.58 -4.02 -12.27
CA GLU A 79 12.00 -4.06 -12.64
C GLU A 79 12.79 -2.94 -11.95
N ASP A 80 12.29 -1.69 -12.04
CA ASP A 80 12.90 -0.54 -11.38
C ASP A 80 13.01 -0.74 -9.87
N TYR A 81 11.95 -1.29 -9.26
CA TYR A 81 11.93 -1.57 -7.83
C TYR A 81 12.97 -2.62 -7.44
N LEU A 82 13.01 -3.75 -8.15
CA LEU A 82 13.93 -4.85 -7.83
C LEU A 82 15.39 -4.52 -8.15
N SER A 83 15.66 -3.65 -9.12
CA SER A 83 17.01 -3.19 -9.44
C SER A 83 17.52 -2.07 -8.53
N GLY A 84 16.63 -1.44 -7.74
CA GLY A 84 17.00 -0.28 -6.93
C GLY A 84 17.28 0.98 -7.76
N LYS A 85 16.63 1.10 -8.91
CA LYS A 85 16.78 2.24 -9.82
C LYS A 85 16.59 3.57 -9.11
N ARG A 86 17.46 4.54 -9.44
CA ARG A 86 17.35 5.94 -9.02
C ARG A 86 16.71 6.76 -10.12
N TYR A 87 15.75 7.61 -9.75
CA TYR A 87 14.95 8.40 -10.68
C TYR A 87 15.41 9.87 -10.82
N GLY A 88 16.31 10.31 -9.94
CA GLY A 88 16.78 11.69 -9.88
C GLY A 88 15.86 12.64 -9.07
N ASP A 89 14.57 12.30 -8.95
CA ASP A 89 13.59 12.98 -8.10
C ASP A 89 13.12 12.09 -6.94
N ASP A 90 13.99 11.24 -6.45
CA ASP A 90 13.75 10.33 -5.34
C ASP A 90 13.46 11.10 -4.05
N VAL A 91 12.40 10.71 -3.33
CA VAL A 91 11.91 11.44 -2.15
C VAL A 91 11.84 10.61 -0.87
N CYS A 92 11.80 9.31 -0.97
CA CYS A 92 11.90 8.40 0.18
C CYS A 92 12.39 7.03 -0.25
N TYR A 93 12.89 6.28 0.72
CA TYR A 93 13.25 4.87 0.54
C TYR A 93 12.03 3.97 0.69
N ALA A 94 12.11 2.80 0.06
CA ALA A 94 11.21 1.68 0.30
C ALA A 94 12.05 0.43 0.52
N PHE A 95 11.62 -0.43 1.46
CA PHE A 95 12.35 -1.66 1.77
C PHE A 95 11.36 -2.74 2.22
N TYR A 96 10.73 -3.38 1.25
CA TYR A 96 9.82 -4.49 1.48
C TYR A 96 9.85 -5.44 0.26
N PRO A 97 9.75 -6.75 0.41
CA PRO A 97 9.65 -7.63 -0.74
C PRO A 97 8.37 -7.38 -1.54
N ILE A 98 8.39 -7.64 -2.83
CA ILE A 98 7.17 -7.74 -3.62
C ILE A 98 6.35 -8.90 -3.04
N ASP A 99 5.10 -8.60 -2.66
CA ASP A 99 4.22 -9.50 -1.92
C ASP A 99 2.85 -9.56 -2.61
N LEU A 100 2.74 -10.46 -3.58
CA LEU A 100 1.51 -10.68 -4.33
C LEU A 100 0.73 -11.87 -3.78
N HIS A 101 -0.53 -11.62 -3.42
CA HIS A 101 -1.47 -12.68 -3.12
C HIS A 101 -2.07 -13.21 -4.43
N SER A 102 -1.77 -14.46 -4.77
CA SER A 102 -2.31 -15.10 -5.97
C SER A 102 -3.75 -15.53 -5.74
N LEU A 103 -4.67 -15.00 -6.56
CA LEU A 103 -6.08 -15.42 -6.56
C LEU A 103 -6.25 -16.86 -7.08
N LYS A 104 -5.35 -17.32 -7.97
CA LYS A 104 -5.48 -18.62 -8.63
C LYS A 104 -5.06 -19.81 -7.78
N ASN A 105 -4.09 -19.63 -6.89
CA ASN A 105 -3.48 -20.77 -6.15
C ASN A 105 -3.55 -20.58 -4.63
N GLY A 106 -4.24 -19.55 -4.12
CA GLY A 106 -4.31 -19.23 -2.68
C GLY A 106 -2.94 -18.99 -2.02
N GLY A 107 -1.88 -18.88 -2.81
CA GLY A 107 -0.50 -18.76 -2.36
C GLY A 107 -0.02 -17.32 -2.30
N LEU A 108 0.94 -17.07 -1.42
CA LEU A 108 1.69 -15.83 -1.32
C LEU A 108 2.95 -15.94 -2.18
N GLN A 109 3.05 -15.14 -3.23
CA GLN A 109 4.26 -15.05 -4.04
C GLN A 109 5.10 -13.87 -3.54
N LYS A 110 6.27 -14.19 -2.96
CA LYS A 110 7.24 -13.18 -2.51
C LYS A 110 8.46 -13.15 -3.41
N THR A 111 8.86 -11.94 -3.81
CA THR A 111 10.15 -11.69 -4.46
C THR A 111 10.96 -10.77 -3.57
N TYR A 112 12.04 -11.29 -3.01
CA TYR A 112 12.92 -10.55 -2.11
C TYR A 112 13.88 -9.65 -2.89
N LEU A 113 14.23 -8.52 -2.30
CA LEU A 113 15.30 -7.67 -2.80
C LEU A 113 16.65 -8.39 -2.62
N GLN A 114 17.56 -8.19 -3.56
CA GLN A 114 18.92 -8.65 -3.39
C GLN A 114 19.63 -7.83 -2.32
N GLU A 115 20.65 -8.41 -1.71
CA GLU A 115 21.48 -7.74 -0.70
C GLU A 115 22.08 -6.44 -1.27
N GLY A 116 21.99 -5.36 -0.48
CA GLY A 116 22.46 -4.03 -0.88
C GLY A 116 21.50 -3.23 -1.74
N ILE A 117 20.40 -3.81 -2.22
CA ILE A 117 19.40 -3.09 -3.01
C ILE A 117 18.37 -2.42 -2.06
N VAL A 118 18.31 -1.10 -2.12
CA VAL A 118 17.33 -0.29 -1.41
C VAL A 118 16.58 0.59 -2.41
N PRO A 119 15.38 0.18 -2.85
CA PRO A 119 14.58 0.94 -3.79
C PRO A 119 14.15 2.31 -3.25
N THR A 120 13.81 3.20 -4.16
CA THR A 120 13.30 4.53 -3.85
C THR A 120 11.95 4.78 -4.52
N ILE A 121 11.24 5.78 -4.00
CA ILE A 121 9.99 6.28 -4.56
C ILE A 121 10.28 7.66 -5.13
N PRO A 122 10.05 7.90 -6.44
CA PRO A 122 10.22 9.22 -7.05
C PRO A 122 9.04 10.13 -6.72
N ARG A 123 9.29 11.45 -6.66
CA ARG A 123 8.25 12.49 -6.55
C ARG A 123 7.19 12.34 -7.65
N GLY A 124 7.61 12.05 -8.87
CA GLY A 124 6.71 11.88 -10.00
C GLY A 124 5.68 10.76 -9.84
N ALA A 125 5.91 9.79 -8.95
CA ALA A 125 4.91 8.77 -8.63
C ALA A 125 3.75 9.29 -7.74
N LEU A 126 3.93 10.45 -7.10
CA LEU A 126 2.94 11.12 -6.25
C LEU A 126 2.16 12.19 -7.02
N LEU A 127 2.58 12.56 -8.22
CA LEU A 127 2.00 13.64 -9.01
C LEU A 127 1.19 13.07 -10.17
N PRO A 128 -0.17 13.21 -10.15
CA PRO A 128 -1.00 12.72 -11.24
C PRO A 128 -0.69 13.43 -12.56
N LYS A 129 -0.45 12.64 -13.61
CA LYS A 129 -0.14 13.14 -14.94
C LYS A 129 -1.27 14.01 -15.48
N GLY A 130 -0.93 15.21 -15.94
CA GLY A 130 -1.90 16.17 -16.49
C GLY A 130 -2.78 16.86 -15.45
N SER A 131 -2.49 16.69 -14.16
CA SER A 131 -3.16 17.41 -13.08
C SER A 131 -2.24 18.47 -12.49
N HIS A 132 -2.82 19.60 -12.09
CA HIS A 132 -2.13 20.68 -11.38
C HIS A 132 -2.62 20.71 -9.93
N ASN A 133 -1.76 21.09 -9.01
CA ASN A 133 -2.08 21.27 -7.59
C ASN A 133 -2.73 20.04 -6.90
N LEU A 134 -2.47 18.84 -7.40
CA LEU A 134 -2.89 17.58 -6.78
C LEU A 134 -1.66 16.73 -6.47
N ILE A 135 -1.57 16.28 -5.24
CA ILE A 135 -0.51 15.40 -4.76
C ILE A 135 -1.18 14.17 -4.11
N VAL A 136 -0.70 12.99 -4.43
CA VAL A 136 -1.23 11.73 -3.93
C VAL A 136 -0.17 11.01 -3.13
N ALA A 137 -0.54 10.37 -2.04
CA ALA A 137 0.36 9.59 -1.19
C ALA A 137 -0.27 8.26 -0.77
N GLY A 138 0.56 7.37 -0.26
CA GLY A 138 0.09 6.10 0.28
C GLY A 138 -0.15 5.04 -0.79
N ARG A 139 -1.18 4.22 -0.61
CA ARG A 139 -1.43 3.01 -1.40
C ARG A 139 -1.83 3.22 -2.86
N CYS A 140 -2.20 4.44 -3.22
CA CYS A 140 -2.70 4.78 -4.56
C CYS A 140 -1.71 5.57 -5.43
N ILE A 141 -0.42 5.66 -5.04
CA ILE A 141 0.63 6.24 -5.87
C ILE A 141 0.85 5.43 -7.16
N SER A 142 1.50 6.05 -8.14
CA SER A 142 1.73 5.43 -9.44
C SER A 142 2.78 4.33 -9.38
N ALA A 143 2.34 3.10 -9.43
CA ALA A 143 3.19 1.91 -9.47
C ALA A 143 2.49 0.77 -10.22
N GLU A 144 3.25 -0.15 -10.83
CA GLU A 144 2.73 -1.43 -11.28
C GLU A 144 2.20 -2.25 -10.10
N GLN A 145 1.30 -3.19 -10.35
CA GLN A 145 0.67 -3.98 -9.29
C GLN A 145 1.70 -4.68 -8.38
N ALA A 146 2.72 -5.30 -8.98
CA ALA A 146 3.73 -5.99 -8.21
C ALA A 146 4.57 -5.00 -7.37
N ALA A 147 5.08 -3.91 -7.97
CA ALA A 147 5.80 -2.87 -7.24
C ALA A 147 4.91 -2.23 -6.15
N ASN A 148 3.62 -1.99 -6.44
CA ASN A 148 2.68 -1.45 -5.46
C ASN A 148 2.54 -2.34 -4.23
N SER A 149 2.59 -3.66 -4.40
CA SER A 149 2.52 -4.59 -3.27
C SER A 149 3.63 -4.37 -2.25
N ALA A 150 4.78 -3.86 -2.68
CA ALA A 150 5.92 -3.53 -1.84
C ALA A 150 5.87 -2.10 -1.27
N VAL A 151 5.38 -1.11 -2.05
CA VAL A 151 5.36 0.30 -1.60
C VAL A 151 4.10 0.69 -0.84
N ARG A 152 3.06 -0.15 -0.82
CA ARG A 152 1.80 0.09 -0.07
C ARG A 152 1.88 -0.23 1.42
N VAL A 153 3.04 -0.68 1.92
CA VAL A 153 3.24 -0.96 3.35
C VAL A 153 3.24 0.33 4.17
N GLU A 154 2.93 0.22 5.44
CA GLU A 154 2.71 1.37 6.33
C GLU A 154 3.87 2.36 6.31
N ALA A 155 5.11 1.90 6.47
CA ALA A 155 6.29 2.76 6.47
C ALA A 155 6.42 3.60 5.19
N SER A 156 6.25 2.99 4.01
CA SER A 156 6.28 3.70 2.73
C SER A 156 5.10 4.67 2.59
N CYS A 157 3.90 4.28 3.08
CA CYS A 157 2.74 5.15 3.06
C CYS A 157 2.94 6.39 3.96
N MET A 158 3.53 6.23 5.14
CA MET A 158 3.87 7.35 6.04
C MET A 158 4.92 8.27 5.41
N ALA A 159 5.99 7.70 4.84
CA ALA A 159 7.03 8.47 4.18
C ALA A 159 6.49 9.28 2.99
N THR A 160 5.68 8.67 2.11
CA THR A 160 5.04 9.40 1.00
C THR A 160 4.05 10.45 1.48
N GLY A 161 3.36 10.21 2.61
CA GLY A 161 2.49 11.20 3.26
C GLY A 161 3.27 12.41 3.75
N GLN A 162 4.43 12.22 4.36
CA GLN A 162 5.31 13.30 4.79
C GLN A 162 5.81 14.11 3.59
N VAL A 163 6.19 13.45 2.50
CA VAL A 163 6.59 14.11 1.24
C VAL A 163 5.45 14.94 0.67
N ALA A 164 4.24 14.39 0.60
CA ALA A 164 3.07 15.08 0.07
C ALA A 164 2.74 16.34 0.92
N GLY A 165 2.81 16.22 2.25
CA GLY A 165 2.63 17.35 3.16
C GLY A 165 3.68 18.44 2.97
N ALA A 166 4.96 18.09 2.83
CA ALA A 166 6.04 19.03 2.57
C ALA A 166 5.86 19.75 1.22
N LEU A 167 5.57 19.01 0.14
CA LEU A 167 5.27 19.58 -1.18
C LEU A 167 4.09 20.56 -1.11
N ALA A 168 2.98 20.17 -0.48
CA ALA A 168 1.80 21.01 -0.35
C ALA A 168 2.11 22.30 0.42
N ALA A 169 2.88 22.21 1.51
CA ALA A 169 3.27 23.36 2.31
C ALA A 169 4.20 24.34 1.53
N ILE A 170 5.15 23.79 0.77
CA ILE A 170 6.03 24.63 -0.07
C ILE A 170 5.20 25.29 -1.18
N THR A 171 4.35 24.53 -1.88
CA THR A 171 3.44 25.05 -2.92
C THR A 171 2.57 26.18 -2.40
N ALA A 172 1.91 25.98 -1.25
CA ALA A 172 1.03 27.00 -0.65
C ALA A 172 1.79 28.29 -0.29
N ARG A 173 3.05 28.18 0.15
CA ARG A 173 3.87 29.32 0.56
C ARG A 173 4.48 30.06 -0.62
N THR A 174 4.87 29.35 -1.69
CA THR A 174 5.63 29.93 -2.79
C THR A 174 4.80 30.18 -4.04
N GLY A 175 3.62 29.58 -4.16
CA GLY A 175 2.84 29.57 -5.40
C GLY A 175 3.44 28.69 -6.50
N THR A 176 4.52 27.95 -6.21
CA THR A 176 5.20 27.08 -7.18
C THR A 176 4.47 25.74 -7.29
N GLU A 177 4.18 25.28 -8.49
CA GLU A 177 3.59 23.97 -8.72
C GLU A 177 4.44 22.84 -8.11
N PRO A 178 3.83 21.79 -7.55
CA PRO A 178 4.55 20.69 -6.89
C PRO A 178 5.64 20.03 -7.74
N SER A 179 5.42 19.91 -9.05
CA SER A 179 6.37 19.34 -10.01
C SER A 179 7.59 20.24 -10.26
N LYS A 180 7.44 21.55 -10.05
CA LYS A 180 8.47 22.56 -10.31
C LYS A 180 9.29 22.96 -9.07
N ILE A 181 8.93 22.45 -7.89
CA ILE A 181 9.70 22.70 -6.67
C ILE A 181 11.09 22.08 -6.83
N PRO A 182 12.19 22.84 -6.60
CA PRO A 182 13.53 22.30 -6.62
C PRO A 182 13.68 21.14 -5.63
N MET A 183 14.34 20.06 -6.05
CA MET A 183 14.50 18.88 -5.19
C MET A 183 15.31 19.18 -3.93
N GLU A 184 16.26 20.10 -4.02
CA GLU A 184 17.06 20.57 -2.89
C GLU A 184 16.20 21.23 -1.80
N ASP A 185 15.23 22.07 -2.21
CA ASP A 185 14.30 22.72 -1.27
C ASP A 185 13.39 21.71 -0.58
N LEU A 186 12.88 20.73 -1.34
CA LEU A 186 12.05 19.68 -0.81
C LEU A 186 12.84 18.81 0.20
N ARG A 187 14.05 18.37 -0.19
CA ARG A 187 14.92 17.55 0.68
C ARG A 187 15.27 18.28 1.97
N ALA A 188 15.65 19.56 1.87
CA ALA A 188 15.96 20.37 3.05
C ALA A 188 14.78 20.48 4.04
N VAL A 189 13.54 20.55 3.53
CA VAL A 189 12.35 20.54 4.38
C VAL A 189 12.13 19.16 5.01
N LEU A 190 12.27 18.09 4.23
CA LEU A 190 12.10 16.73 4.71
C LEU A 190 13.12 16.36 5.79
N GLU A 191 14.41 16.61 5.57
CA GLU A 191 15.50 16.36 6.51
C GLU A 191 15.32 17.12 7.82
N ARG A 192 14.98 18.43 7.74
CA ARG A 192 14.69 19.26 8.92
C ARG A 192 13.55 18.69 9.78
N ASN A 193 12.62 17.98 9.16
CA ASN A 193 11.52 17.30 9.84
C ASN A 193 11.79 15.81 10.10
N GLY A 194 13.05 15.38 10.09
CA GLY A 194 13.49 14.05 10.51
C GLY A 194 13.25 12.95 9.48
N ALA A 195 12.95 13.29 8.22
CA ALA A 195 12.83 12.28 7.17
C ALA A 195 14.20 11.76 6.75
N ILE A 196 14.26 10.46 6.41
CA ILE A 196 15.42 9.85 5.77
C ILE A 196 15.19 9.94 4.26
N VAL A 197 15.94 10.81 3.58
CA VAL A 197 15.81 11.04 2.13
C VAL A 197 16.94 10.39 1.35
N PRO A 198 16.67 9.96 0.07
CA PRO A 198 17.67 9.38 -0.82
C PRO A 198 18.71 10.38 -1.31
#